data_5a0fd9dafedcccbcee4f5a60b250e1ac
#
_entry.id   5a0fd9dafedcccbcee4f5a60b250e1ac
#
_cell.length_a   1.000
_cell.length_b   1.000
_cell.length_c   1.000
_cell.angle_alpha   90.00
_cell.angle_beta   90.00
_cell.angle_gamma   90.00
#
_symmetry.space_group_name_H-M   'P 1'
#
loop_
_entity.id
_entity.type
_entity.pdbx_description
1 polymer ?
#
loop_
_entity_poly.entity_id
_entity_poly.type
_entity_poly.pdbx_seq_one_letter_code
_entity_poly.pdbx_strand_id
1 'polypeptide(L)'
;METIKEALTFDDVTLAPNYSEILPSEVNTSINLTESLNIKIPLLSSAMDTVTESSMGIAMGQAGGLGIIHRNLSIEEQIKEIRKVKSKKVLVGAAVGASDKELKRAQKILKENLDIIVIDTAHGHTKKVGNIIKKIKKLRPKKTAICAGNIATAE
;
A
#
# COMPACT_ATOMS: atom_id res chain seq x y z
N MET A 1 -7.34 40.21 0.78
CA MET A 1 -6.62 39.27 -0.12
C MET A 1 -6.28 38.06 0.71
N GLU A 2 -6.81 36.90 0.40
CA GLU A 2 -6.36 35.65 1.08
C GLU A 2 -4.91 35.35 0.68
N THR A 3 -4.08 35.13 1.66
CA THR A 3 -2.68 34.76 1.45
C THR A 3 -2.65 33.33 0.89
N ILE A 4 -2.11 33.14 -0.32
CA ILE A 4 -1.87 31.81 -0.87
C ILE A 4 -0.88 31.11 0.03
N LYS A 5 -1.24 29.93 0.55
CA LYS A 5 -0.34 29.11 1.36
C LYS A 5 0.75 28.52 0.46
N GLU A 6 2.00 28.66 0.89
CA GLU A 6 3.12 27.99 0.23
C GLU A 6 3.01 26.49 0.43
N ALA A 7 3.21 25.71 -0.64
CA ALA A 7 3.28 24.26 -0.62
C ALA A 7 4.48 23.82 -1.47
N LEU A 8 5.37 23.02 -0.86
CA LEU A 8 6.60 22.57 -1.49
C LEU A 8 6.42 21.15 -2.07
N THR A 9 7.10 20.88 -3.19
CA THR A 9 7.22 19.54 -3.76
C THR A 9 8.66 19.02 -3.59
N PHE A 10 8.89 17.75 -3.87
CA PHE A 10 10.25 17.19 -3.85
C PHE A 10 11.15 17.77 -4.95
N ASP A 11 10.58 18.42 -5.97
CA ASP A 11 11.36 19.15 -6.98
C ASP A 11 11.89 20.49 -6.44
N ASP A 12 11.26 21.03 -5.38
CA ASP A 12 11.63 22.32 -4.77
C ASP A 12 12.62 22.15 -3.61
N VAL A 13 12.74 20.95 -3.04
CA VAL A 13 13.52 20.71 -1.81
C VAL A 13 14.40 19.48 -1.90
N THR A 14 15.47 19.45 -1.12
CA THR A 14 16.30 18.28 -0.88
C THR A 14 16.51 18.07 0.61
N LEU A 15 16.89 16.85 1.00
CA LEU A 15 17.27 16.57 2.37
C LEU A 15 18.64 17.23 2.67
N ALA A 16 18.70 18.00 3.74
CA ALA A 16 19.96 18.56 4.21
C ALA A 16 20.85 17.41 4.75
N PRO A 17 22.13 17.35 4.33
CA PRO A 17 23.08 16.42 4.90
C PRO A 17 23.25 16.67 6.41
N ASN A 18 23.42 15.59 7.18
CA ASN A 18 23.69 15.68 8.61
C ASN A 18 24.92 14.84 8.97
N TYR A 19 25.49 15.07 10.15
CA TYR A 19 26.58 14.26 10.67
C TYR A 19 26.15 12.80 10.79
N SER A 20 27.01 11.86 10.39
CA SER A 20 26.77 10.42 10.48
C SER A 20 28.03 9.68 10.88
N GLU A 21 27.87 8.69 11.76
CA GLU A 21 28.91 7.74 12.15
C GLU A 21 28.70 6.36 11.50
N ILE A 22 27.68 6.24 10.62
CA ILE A 22 27.28 4.98 10.00
C ILE A 22 27.75 4.98 8.54
N LEU A 23 28.43 3.92 8.12
CA LEU A 23 28.81 3.71 6.73
C LEU A 23 27.57 3.33 5.89
N PRO A 24 27.55 3.66 4.60
CA PRO A 24 26.42 3.31 3.71
C PRO A 24 26.08 1.82 3.72
N SER A 25 27.06 0.93 3.89
CA SER A 25 26.87 -0.52 3.98
C SER A 25 26.23 -1.01 5.29
N GLU A 26 26.21 -0.17 6.31
CA GLU A 26 25.70 -0.47 7.65
C GLU A 26 24.29 0.07 7.86
N VAL A 27 23.76 0.82 6.89
CA VAL A 27 22.44 1.45 7.01
C VAL A 27 21.34 0.38 7.06
N ASN A 28 20.51 0.44 8.09
CA ASN A 28 19.29 -0.32 8.17
C ASN A 28 18.12 0.49 7.59
N THR A 29 17.59 0.05 6.44
CA THR A 29 16.46 0.69 5.75
C THR A 29 15.11 0.07 6.09
N SER A 30 15.07 -0.94 6.98
CA SER A 30 13.81 -1.58 7.36
C SER A 30 12.85 -0.62 8.05
N ILE A 31 11.57 -0.77 7.79
CA ILE A 31 10.52 0.06 8.37
C ILE A 31 9.33 -0.80 8.82
N ASN A 32 8.76 -0.45 9.95
CA ASN A 32 7.47 -0.98 10.41
C ASN A 32 6.34 -0.11 9.84
N LEU A 33 5.61 -0.61 8.86
CA LEU A 33 4.39 0.04 8.35
C LEU A 33 3.27 -0.01 9.38
N THR A 34 3.21 -1.11 10.15
CA THR A 34 2.35 -1.29 11.32
C THR A 34 3.08 -2.17 12.34
N GLU A 35 2.51 -2.36 13.54
CA GLU A 35 3.04 -3.29 14.54
C GLU A 35 3.25 -4.73 14.01
N SER A 36 2.47 -5.14 13.02
CA SER A 36 2.49 -6.49 12.45
C SER A 36 3.05 -6.59 11.04
N LEU A 37 3.46 -5.48 10.41
CA LEU A 37 3.93 -5.45 9.03
C LEU A 37 5.25 -4.67 8.93
N ASN A 38 6.33 -5.43 8.81
CA ASN A 38 7.68 -4.92 8.56
C ASN A 38 8.10 -5.20 7.12
N ILE A 39 8.82 -4.25 6.50
CA ILE A 39 9.49 -4.42 5.20
C ILE A 39 10.96 -4.05 5.35
N LYS A 40 11.84 -4.77 4.63
CA LYS A 40 13.30 -4.62 4.72
C LYS A 40 13.80 -3.37 4.00
N ILE A 41 13.12 -2.97 2.92
CA ILE A 41 13.37 -1.74 2.18
C ILE A 41 12.07 -0.94 2.10
N PRO A 42 12.09 0.41 2.24
CA PRO A 42 10.89 1.24 2.31
C PRO A 42 10.30 1.52 0.93
N LEU A 43 10.07 0.47 0.14
CA LEU A 43 9.54 0.56 -1.22
C LEU A 43 8.27 -0.27 -1.36
N LEU A 44 7.23 0.37 -1.91
CA LEU A 44 5.99 -0.26 -2.32
C LEU A 44 5.77 0.00 -3.82
N SER A 45 5.43 -1.05 -4.60
CA SER A 45 5.06 -0.82 -6.00
C SER A 45 3.59 -0.42 -6.11
N SER A 46 3.33 0.56 -6.98
CA SER A 46 2.00 1.17 -7.16
C SER A 46 0.96 0.18 -7.66
N ALA A 47 -0.28 0.35 -7.22
CA ALA A 47 -1.43 -0.46 -7.61
C ALA A 47 -1.98 -0.05 -8.99
N MET A 48 -1.14 -0.10 -10.00
CA MET A 48 -1.45 0.25 -11.39
C MET A 48 -1.34 -0.98 -12.29
N ASP A 49 -2.20 -1.08 -13.30
CA ASP A 49 -2.26 -2.19 -14.25
C ASP A 49 -0.96 -2.34 -15.08
N THR A 50 -0.26 -1.24 -15.32
CA THR A 50 1.03 -1.22 -16.02
C THR A 50 2.24 -1.43 -15.09
N VAL A 51 2.04 -1.60 -13.78
CA VAL A 51 3.12 -1.66 -12.78
C VAL A 51 3.08 -2.96 -11.98
N THR A 52 1.99 -3.27 -11.28
CA THR A 52 2.00 -4.34 -10.28
C THR A 52 0.98 -5.43 -10.54
N GLU A 53 1.43 -6.47 -11.19
CA GLU A 53 0.85 -7.81 -11.16
C GLU A 53 1.78 -8.78 -10.40
N SER A 54 1.54 -10.09 -10.48
CA SER A 54 2.30 -11.09 -9.70
C SER A 54 3.80 -11.06 -9.94
N SER A 55 4.28 -10.79 -11.15
CA SER A 55 5.70 -10.72 -11.46
C SER A 55 6.42 -9.62 -10.68
N MET A 56 5.88 -8.40 -10.72
CA MET A 56 6.40 -7.27 -9.95
C MET A 56 6.20 -7.50 -8.45
N GLY A 57 5.04 -8.03 -8.02
CA GLY A 57 4.80 -8.34 -6.62
C GLY A 57 5.81 -9.33 -6.04
N ILE A 58 6.20 -10.36 -6.80
CA ILE A 58 7.24 -11.32 -6.42
C ILE A 58 8.61 -10.64 -6.34
N ALA A 59 8.99 -9.88 -7.36
CA ALA A 59 10.28 -9.19 -7.40
C ALA A 59 10.42 -8.21 -6.22
N MET A 60 9.40 -7.39 -5.96
CA MET A 60 9.36 -6.48 -4.81
C MET A 60 9.50 -7.21 -3.48
N GLY A 61 8.74 -8.29 -3.29
CA GLY A 61 8.79 -9.07 -2.06
C GLY A 61 10.14 -9.76 -1.85
N GLN A 62 10.77 -10.27 -2.91
CA GLN A 62 12.12 -10.87 -2.87
C GLN A 62 13.20 -9.83 -2.55
N ALA A 63 13.05 -8.61 -3.04
CA ALA A 63 13.92 -7.48 -2.70
C ALA A 63 13.72 -6.96 -1.27
N GLY A 64 12.67 -7.41 -0.58
CA GLY A 64 12.35 -6.98 0.79
C GLY A 64 11.37 -5.81 0.88
N GLY A 65 10.82 -5.36 -0.24
CA GLY A 65 9.73 -4.40 -0.34
C GLY A 65 8.35 -5.07 -0.37
N LEU A 66 7.36 -4.39 -0.94
CA LEU A 66 5.98 -4.87 -0.97
C LEU A 66 5.28 -4.48 -2.28
N GLY A 67 4.72 -5.46 -3.00
CA GLY A 67 3.91 -5.23 -4.19
C GLY A 67 2.42 -5.10 -3.86
N ILE A 68 1.74 -4.12 -4.46
CA ILE A 68 0.30 -3.91 -4.30
C ILE A 68 -0.41 -4.27 -5.60
N ILE A 69 -1.04 -5.44 -5.65
CA ILE A 69 -1.78 -5.92 -6.85
C ILE A 69 -2.94 -4.98 -7.16
N HIS A 70 -2.98 -4.48 -8.40
CA HIS A 70 -3.99 -3.52 -8.83
C HIS A 70 -5.40 -4.13 -8.90
N ARG A 71 -6.43 -3.27 -8.95
CA ARG A 71 -7.85 -3.65 -9.00
C ARG A 71 -8.50 -3.58 -10.38
N ASN A 72 -7.73 -3.22 -11.41
CA ASN A 72 -8.21 -3.17 -12.80
C ASN A 72 -8.23 -4.59 -13.43
N LEU A 73 -8.80 -5.52 -12.68
CA LEU A 73 -8.96 -6.95 -12.96
C LEU A 73 -10.33 -7.39 -12.46
N SER A 74 -10.84 -8.51 -12.96
CA SER A 74 -11.92 -9.21 -12.27
C SER A 74 -11.45 -9.62 -10.85
N ILE A 75 -12.39 -9.92 -9.96
CA ILE A 75 -12.03 -10.35 -8.60
C ILE A 75 -11.25 -11.66 -8.65
N GLU A 76 -11.65 -12.56 -9.53
CA GLU A 76 -11.08 -13.88 -9.73
C GLU A 76 -9.64 -13.79 -10.27
N GLU A 77 -9.38 -12.90 -11.22
CA GLU A 77 -8.05 -12.63 -11.74
C GLU A 77 -7.14 -11.99 -10.67
N GLN A 78 -7.63 -11.01 -9.91
CA GLN A 78 -6.88 -10.40 -8.83
C GLN A 78 -6.50 -11.45 -7.76
N ILE A 79 -7.42 -12.35 -7.41
CA ILE A 79 -7.14 -13.47 -6.50
C ILE A 79 -6.05 -14.38 -7.07
N LYS A 80 -6.10 -14.69 -8.36
CA LYS A 80 -5.07 -15.51 -9.03
C LYS A 80 -3.69 -14.86 -8.92
N GLU A 81 -3.60 -13.56 -9.18
CA GLU A 81 -2.33 -12.81 -9.03
C GLU A 81 -1.83 -12.82 -7.58
N ILE A 82 -2.70 -12.57 -6.59
CA ILE A 82 -2.36 -12.65 -5.17
C ILE A 82 -1.80 -14.03 -4.80
N ARG A 83 -2.46 -15.10 -5.23
CA ARG A 83 -2.02 -16.49 -4.96
C ARG A 83 -0.67 -16.80 -5.55
N LYS A 84 -0.36 -16.31 -6.76
CA LYS A 84 0.97 -16.45 -7.38
C LYS A 84 2.06 -15.83 -6.50
N VAL A 85 1.83 -14.61 -5.99
CA VAL A 85 2.79 -13.95 -5.08
C VAL A 85 2.93 -14.74 -3.79
N LYS A 86 1.81 -15.13 -3.15
CA LYS A 86 1.81 -15.92 -1.90
C LYS A 86 2.54 -17.25 -2.05
N SER A 87 2.48 -17.91 -3.21
CA SER A 87 3.19 -19.16 -3.48
C SER A 87 4.71 -19.04 -3.33
N LYS A 88 5.25 -17.82 -3.46
CA LYS A 88 6.68 -17.51 -3.28
C LYS A 88 7.05 -17.12 -1.85
N LYS A 89 6.09 -17.19 -0.90
CA LYS A 89 6.27 -16.88 0.53
C LYS A 89 6.78 -15.45 0.79
N VAL A 90 6.40 -14.51 -0.05
CA VAL A 90 6.71 -13.09 0.11
C VAL A 90 5.45 -12.31 0.50
N LEU A 91 5.64 -11.09 1.00
CA LEU A 91 4.56 -10.17 1.34
C LEU A 91 3.78 -9.75 0.10
N VAL A 92 2.46 -9.58 0.25
CA VAL A 92 1.60 -9.07 -0.82
C VAL A 92 0.50 -8.17 -0.29
N GLY A 93 0.30 -7.06 -0.98
CA GLY A 93 -0.86 -6.21 -0.83
C GLY A 93 -1.79 -6.28 -2.05
N ALA A 94 -3.02 -5.79 -1.88
CA ALA A 94 -3.94 -5.64 -2.99
C ALA A 94 -4.82 -4.40 -2.81
N ALA A 95 -5.12 -3.74 -3.94
CA ALA A 95 -5.95 -2.55 -3.97
C ALA A 95 -7.43 -2.86 -4.14
N VAL A 96 -8.26 -2.01 -3.53
CA VAL A 96 -9.70 -1.92 -3.71
C VAL A 96 -10.12 -0.45 -3.80
N GLY A 97 -11.27 -0.17 -4.39
CA GLY A 97 -11.85 1.17 -4.36
C GLY A 97 -12.78 1.39 -3.15
N ALA A 98 -13.51 2.52 -3.17
CA ALA A 98 -14.40 2.93 -2.07
C ALA A 98 -15.89 2.82 -2.41
N SER A 99 -16.31 1.78 -3.14
CA SER A 99 -17.73 1.51 -3.44
C SER A 99 -18.21 0.21 -2.80
N ASP A 100 -19.52 0.00 -2.76
CA ASP A 100 -20.08 -1.27 -2.24
C ASP A 100 -19.70 -2.47 -3.11
N LYS A 101 -19.51 -2.28 -4.42
CA LYS A 101 -18.93 -3.30 -5.32
C LYS A 101 -17.51 -3.67 -4.86
N GLU A 102 -16.71 -2.68 -4.54
CA GLU A 102 -15.34 -2.88 -4.05
C GLU A 102 -15.28 -3.47 -2.64
N LEU A 103 -16.31 -3.24 -1.82
CA LEU A 103 -16.43 -3.95 -0.54
C LEU A 103 -16.60 -5.47 -0.74
N LYS A 104 -17.39 -5.89 -1.74
CA LYS A 104 -17.52 -7.31 -2.11
C LYS A 104 -16.18 -7.89 -2.60
N ARG A 105 -15.41 -7.10 -3.35
CA ARG A 105 -14.03 -7.43 -3.75
C ARG A 105 -13.16 -7.64 -2.51
N ALA A 106 -13.14 -6.66 -1.59
CA ALA A 106 -12.39 -6.75 -0.35
C ALA A 106 -12.71 -8.01 0.45
N GLN A 107 -14.00 -8.36 0.58
CA GLN A 107 -14.44 -9.58 1.27
C GLN A 107 -13.83 -10.86 0.68
N LYS A 108 -13.71 -10.92 -0.66
CA LYS A 108 -13.15 -12.09 -1.33
C LYS A 108 -11.63 -12.14 -1.21
N ILE A 109 -10.92 -11.03 -1.52
CA ILE A 109 -9.45 -11.02 -1.52
C ILE A 109 -8.85 -11.12 -0.11
N LEU A 110 -9.54 -10.66 0.93
CA LEU A 110 -9.08 -10.79 2.33
C LEU A 110 -8.97 -12.27 2.78
N LYS A 111 -9.67 -13.19 2.12
CA LYS A 111 -9.56 -14.63 2.38
C LYS A 111 -8.22 -15.21 1.91
N GLU A 112 -7.48 -14.49 1.07
CA GLU A 112 -6.18 -14.91 0.51
C GLU A 112 -4.99 -14.54 1.42
N ASN A 113 -5.24 -14.22 2.70
CA ASN A 113 -4.19 -13.87 3.67
C ASN A 113 -3.28 -12.73 3.23
N LEU A 114 -3.88 -11.63 2.79
CA LEU A 114 -3.15 -10.39 2.46
C LEU A 114 -2.40 -9.86 3.67
N ASP A 115 -1.21 -9.29 3.43
CA ASP A 115 -0.45 -8.57 4.44
C ASP A 115 -0.95 -7.13 4.59
N ILE A 116 -1.40 -6.51 3.49
CA ILE A 116 -2.03 -5.19 3.48
C ILE A 116 -3.16 -5.13 2.45
N ILE A 117 -4.23 -4.42 2.77
CA ILE A 117 -5.26 -4.00 1.81
C ILE A 117 -5.19 -2.48 1.64
N VAL A 118 -5.15 -2.02 0.40
CA VAL A 118 -5.04 -0.60 0.06
C VAL A 118 -6.36 -0.09 -0.51
N ILE A 119 -6.96 0.90 0.13
CA ILE A 119 -8.14 1.61 -0.40
C ILE A 119 -7.60 2.75 -1.26
N ASP A 120 -7.56 2.49 -2.57
CA ASP A 120 -6.97 3.37 -3.56
C ASP A 120 -8.03 4.26 -4.22
N THR A 121 -7.93 5.57 -3.97
CA THR A 121 -8.84 6.60 -4.48
C THR A 121 -8.08 7.87 -4.83
N ALA A 122 -8.60 8.65 -5.78
CA ALA A 122 -8.01 9.94 -6.15
C ALA A 122 -7.99 10.93 -4.97
N HIS A 123 -9.00 10.87 -4.09
CA HIS A 123 -9.10 11.70 -2.89
C HIS A 123 -9.57 10.86 -1.71
N GLY A 124 -8.61 10.50 -0.84
CA GLY A 124 -8.84 9.60 0.31
C GLY A 124 -9.55 10.28 1.49
N HIS A 125 -9.41 11.59 1.65
CA HIS A 125 -10.01 12.35 2.75
C HIS A 125 -11.50 12.62 2.49
N THR A 126 -12.30 11.55 2.44
CA THR A 126 -13.75 11.61 2.23
C THR A 126 -14.51 10.73 3.22
N LYS A 127 -15.74 11.14 3.55
CA LYS A 127 -16.65 10.35 4.38
C LYS A 127 -16.88 8.93 3.81
N LYS A 128 -16.88 8.81 2.48
CA LYS A 128 -17.07 7.54 1.78
C LYS A 128 -15.90 6.59 2.07
N VAL A 129 -14.67 7.07 1.95
CA VAL A 129 -13.45 6.29 2.27
C VAL A 129 -13.44 5.90 3.74
N GLY A 130 -13.72 6.84 4.65
CA GLY A 130 -13.82 6.55 6.09
C GLY A 130 -14.86 5.44 6.41
N ASN A 131 -16.00 5.45 5.74
CA ASN A 131 -17.02 4.40 5.91
C ASN A 131 -16.53 3.03 5.40
N ILE A 132 -15.84 2.98 4.27
CA ILE A 132 -15.27 1.74 3.72
C ILE A 132 -14.19 1.20 4.67
N ILE A 133 -13.30 2.05 5.19
CA ILE A 133 -12.29 1.64 6.19
C ILE A 133 -12.97 0.95 7.39
N LYS A 134 -14.03 1.54 7.95
CA LYS A 134 -14.78 0.96 9.07
C LYS A 134 -15.37 -0.41 8.74
N LYS A 135 -15.90 -0.59 7.52
CA LYS A 135 -16.45 -1.87 7.04
C LYS A 135 -15.32 -2.91 6.86
N ILE A 136 -14.23 -2.55 6.17
CA ILE A 136 -13.09 -3.45 5.93
C ILE A 136 -12.43 -3.84 7.26
N LYS A 137 -12.29 -2.91 8.21
CA LYS A 137 -11.72 -3.17 9.54
C LYS A 137 -12.45 -4.29 10.29
N LYS A 138 -13.76 -4.43 10.09
CA LYS A 138 -14.56 -5.52 10.68
C LYS A 138 -14.38 -6.87 9.97
N LEU A 139 -13.98 -6.85 8.72
CA LEU A 139 -13.88 -8.04 7.86
C LEU A 139 -12.47 -8.64 7.82
N ARG A 140 -11.44 -7.81 8.01
CA ARG A 140 -10.06 -8.23 7.84
C ARG A 140 -9.56 -9.12 8.97
N PRO A 141 -8.64 -10.06 8.72
CA PRO A 141 -7.83 -10.67 9.76
C PRO A 141 -7.05 -9.59 10.54
N LYS A 142 -6.86 -9.78 11.86
CA LYS A 142 -6.18 -8.77 12.72
C LYS A 142 -4.79 -8.39 12.18
N LYS A 143 -4.05 -9.34 11.61
CA LYS A 143 -2.71 -9.13 11.03
C LYS A 143 -2.69 -8.36 9.71
N THR A 144 -3.80 -8.26 8.98
CA THR A 144 -3.82 -7.54 7.70
C THR A 144 -3.86 -6.03 7.95
N ALA A 145 -2.87 -5.29 7.50
CA ALA A 145 -2.85 -3.83 7.57
C ALA A 145 -3.89 -3.21 6.63
N ILE A 146 -4.31 -1.98 6.94
CA ILE A 146 -5.16 -1.16 6.05
C ILE A 146 -4.42 0.12 5.73
N CYS A 147 -4.26 0.41 4.45
CA CYS A 147 -3.81 1.70 3.94
C CYS A 147 -4.95 2.36 3.17
N ALA A 148 -5.07 3.65 3.23
CA ALA A 148 -6.03 4.42 2.44
C ALA A 148 -5.38 5.70 1.89
N GLY A 149 -5.65 6.02 0.64
CA GLY A 149 -5.12 7.18 -0.08
C GLY A 149 -6.01 7.56 -1.27
N ASN A 150 -5.64 8.69 -1.95
CA ASN A 150 -4.49 9.54 -1.65
C ASN A 150 -4.85 10.60 -0.58
N ILE A 151 -3.91 10.93 0.29
CA ILE A 151 -4.07 11.94 1.32
C ILE A 151 -2.95 12.97 1.15
N ALA A 152 -3.31 14.26 1.13
CA ALA A 152 -2.37 15.36 0.91
C ALA A 152 -2.11 16.21 2.17
N THR A 153 -2.96 16.08 3.21
CA THR A 153 -2.86 16.86 4.46
C THR A 153 -2.81 15.94 5.67
N ALA A 154 -2.30 16.45 6.78
CA ALA A 154 -2.23 15.71 8.04
C ALA A 154 -3.55 15.74 8.84
N GLU A 155 -4.49 16.63 8.47
CA GLU A 155 -5.78 16.85 9.13
C GLU A 155 -6.81 15.75 8.88
#